data_5941f5ee893ab48e07335e9422f9be94
#
_entry.id   5941f5ee893ab48e07335e9422f9be94
#
_cell.length_a   1.000
_cell.length_b   1.000
_cell.length_c   1.000
_cell.angle_alpha   90.00
_cell.angle_beta   90.00
_cell.angle_gamma   90.00
#
_symmetry.space_group_name_H-M   'P 1'
#
loop_
_entity.id
_entity.type
_entity.pdbx_description
1 polymer ?
#
loop_
_entity_poly.entity_id
_entity_poly.type
_entity_poly.pdbx_seq_one_letter_code
_entity_poly.pdbx_strand_id
1 'polypeptide(L)'
;YTVQTSDGAESCTLTRQGDNGWKAECPSLRYGEMITIRFKCQALEDSNGQEWENIVAATADNLLNPETGEQESRKDMAEVWMNSPHLEIDKTADRYEWQAGEQIAYRIVVNNVTAGTIAKDVNITDIGLPQGLILADGAQSVEVLGVQQQINYPVPDKKTGQAYEARPVESRMDADANGFAFYCSYLPYSQPVTIIFHCVAQEDANGHESVNAATAKASNAEEKSDDAEVYVNSGEFWIEKNADHYEWQVGELVQYNVVVENKKEGTVARKVTIWDTEMPAGLALESADNVSVSGIPQSITQHVAGTPDIPNQLNPEFYNETSEKPVSYEFVQEGAGWRMNISDLPANVPVMISFLCTVTEDANGAESINVANVQAQNAPA
;
A
#
# COMPACT_ATOMS: atom_id res chain seq x y z
N TYR A 1 -22.54 39.83 -13.78
CA TYR A 1 -21.80 40.58 -14.81
C TYR A 1 -21.84 42.08 -14.51
N THR A 2 -20.86 42.82 -15.05
CA THR A 2 -20.80 44.26 -15.04
C THR A 2 -20.57 44.78 -16.45
N VAL A 3 -21.20 45.88 -16.80
CA VAL A 3 -20.93 46.61 -18.04
C VAL A 3 -20.29 47.93 -17.64
N GLN A 4 -19.19 48.27 -18.26
CA GLN A 4 -18.50 49.52 -18.12
C GLN A 4 -18.38 50.16 -19.51
N THR A 5 -18.78 51.39 -19.64
CA THR A 5 -18.60 52.20 -20.84
C THR A 5 -17.52 53.25 -20.57
N SER A 6 -16.77 53.62 -21.60
CA SER A 6 -15.85 54.77 -21.53
C SER A 6 -16.58 56.07 -21.23
N ASP A 7 -15.88 57.05 -20.65
CA ASP A 7 -16.46 58.39 -20.37
C ASP A 7 -17.07 58.98 -21.63
N GLY A 8 -18.37 59.38 -21.52
CA GLY A 8 -19.14 59.99 -22.61
C GLY A 8 -19.92 59.02 -23.49
N ALA A 9 -19.76 57.69 -23.31
CA ALA A 9 -20.56 56.70 -24.02
C ALA A 9 -21.95 56.56 -23.39
N GLU A 10 -22.97 56.28 -24.23
CA GLU A 10 -24.33 56.02 -23.77
C GLU A 10 -24.40 54.68 -22.96
N SER A 11 -25.35 54.63 -22.01
CA SER A 11 -25.56 53.43 -21.18
C SER A 11 -26.08 52.24 -22.01
N CYS A 12 -25.48 51.08 -21.84
CA CYS A 12 -25.92 49.83 -22.48
C CYS A 12 -26.88 49.05 -21.58
N THR A 13 -27.87 48.41 -22.19
CA THR A 13 -28.73 47.44 -21.52
C THR A 13 -28.17 46.03 -21.68
N LEU A 14 -27.95 45.32 -20.57
CA LEU A 14 -27.49 43.92 -20.57
C LEU A 14 -28.65 43.00 -20.23
N THR A 15 -28.95 42.08 -21.11
CA THR A 15 -30.04 41.10 -20.96
C THR A 15 -29.49 39.69 -20.99
N ARG A 16 -29.94 38.82 -20.04
CA ARG A 16 -29.62 37.39 -20.06
C ARG A 16 -30.32 36.72 -21.23
N GLN A 17 -29.61 35.87 -21.95
CA GLN A 17 -30.12 35.05 -23.05
C GLN A 17 -30.06 33.58 -22.69
N GLY A 18 -31.16 32.98 -22.25
CA GLY A 18 -31.21 31.63 -21.75
C GLY A 18 -30.37 31.44 -20.49
N ASP A 19 -29.88 30.23 -20.29
CA ASP A 19 -29.07 29.87 -19.10
C ASP A 19 -27.59 30.22 -19.25
N ASN A 20 -27.08 30.27 -20.49
CA ASN A 20 -25.65 30.30 -20.77
C ASN A 20 -25.19 31.51 -21.58
N GLY A 21 -26.05 32.52 -21.80
CA GLY A 21 -25.72 33.64 -22.66
C GLY A 21 -26.14 34.99 -22.14
N TRP A 22 -25.68 36.04 -22.82
CA TRP A 22 -26.07 37.43 -22.58
C TRP A 22 -26.08 38.21 -23.90
N LYS A 23 -26.85 39.31 -23.90
CA LYS A 23 -26.88 40.30 -24.98
C LYS A 23 -26.74 41.70 -24.38
N ALA A 24 -25.80 42.47 -24.89
CA ALA A 24 -25.70 43.92 -24.58
C ALA A 24 -26.20 44.70 -25.76
N GLU A 25 -27.11 45.65 -25.51
CA GLU A 25 -27.64 46.60 -26.50
C GLU A 25 -27.24 48.00 -26.07
N CYS A 26 -26.55 48.68 -26.96
CA CYS A 26 -26.08 50.06 -26.76
C CYS A 26 -26.63 50.91 -27.89
N PRO A 27 -27.20 52.06 -27.58
CA PRO A 27 -27.82 52.99 -28.61
C PRO A 27 -26.79 53.46 -29.63
N SER A 28 -25.57 53.74 -29.20
CA SER A 28 -24.46 54.14 -30.07
C SER A 28 -23.11 53.83 -29.50
N LEU A 29 -22.08 53.67 -30.33
CA LEU A 29 -20.67 53.58 -29.99
C LEU A 29 -19.88 54.47 -30.95
N ARG A 30 -19.33 55.59 -30.44
CA ARG A 30 -18.59 56.58 -31.25
C ARG A 30 -17.14 56.15 -31.42
N TYR A 31 -16.47 56.73 -32.37
CA TYR A 31 -15.03 56.48 -32.56
C TYR A 31 -14.25 56.82 -31.29
N GLY A 32 -13.43 55.84 -30.84
CA GLY A 32 -12.65 55.97 -29.62
C GLY A 32 -13.37 55.53 -28.34
N GLU A 33 -14.68 55.27 -28.38
CA GLU A 33 -15.43 54.74 -27.26
C GLU A 33 -15.28 53.23 -27.16
N MET A 34 -15.31 52.68 -25.92
CA MET A 34 -15.15 51.28 -25.62
C MET A 34 -16.23 50.83 -24.65
N ILE A 35 -16.75 49.62 -24.89
CA ILE A 35 -17.65 48.92 -24.00
C ILE A 35 -16.90 47.71 -23.46
N THR A 36 -16.79 47.60 -22.13
CA THR A 36 -16.21 46.44 -21.46
C THR A 36 -17.28 45.68 -20.72
N ILE A 37 -17.46 44.40 -21.05
CA ILE A 37 -18.40 43.48 -20.39
C ILE A 37 -17.60 42.45 -19.64
N ARG A 38 -17.78 42.35 -18.32
CA ARG A 38 -17.16 41.37 -17.47
C ARG A 38 -18.21 40.43 -16.88
N PHE A 39 -17.98 39.14 -16.99
CA PHE A 39 -18.87 38.13 -16.45
C PHE A 39 -18.06 36.97 -15.89
N LYS A 40 -18.68 36.18 -15.00
CA LYS A 40 -18.11 34.95 -14.45
C LYS A 40 -18.98 33.79 -14.88
N CYS A 41 -18.34 32.70 -15.30
CA CYS A 41 -18.96 31.42 -15.55
C CYS A 41 -18.50 30.42 -14.49
N GLN A 42 -19.35 29.46 -14.16
CA GLN A 42 -19.02 28.30 -13.35
C GLN A 42 -18.75 27.13 -14.27
N ALA A 43 -17.60 26.47 -14.07
CA ALA A 43 -17.33 25.20 -14.72
C ALA A 43 -18.20 24.12 -14.11
N LEU A 44 -18.82 23.31 -14.93
CA LEU A 44 -19.62 22.14 -14.52
C LEU A 44 -18.80 20.85 -14.67
N GLU A 45 -19.18 19.82 -13.94
CA GLU A 45 -18.45 18.53 -13.93
C GLU A 45 -18.37 17.90 -15.32
N ASP A 46 -19.45 17.98 -16.10
CA ASP A 46 -19.53 17.45 -17.47
C ASP A 46 -18.63 18.18 -18.48
N SER A 47 -18.08 19.35 -18.11
CA SER A 47 -17.11 20.09 -18.91
C SER A 47 -15.65 19.71 -18.60
N ASN A 48 -15.42 18.89 -17.58
CA ASN A 48 -14.08 18.54 -17.12
C ASN A 48 -13.31 17.72 -18.17
N GLY A 49 -12.02 18.00 -18.32
CA GLY A 49 -11.15 17.35 -19.30
C GLY A 49 -11.35 17.84 -20.75
N GLN A 50 -12.22 18.83 -20.96
CA GLN A 50 -12.55 19.35 -22.29
C GLN A 50 -12.12 20.79 -22.45
N GLU A 51 -11.83 21.15 -23.69
CA GLU A 51 -11.59 22.55 -24.12
C GLU A 51 -12.89 23.11 -24.69
N TRP A 52 -13.21 24.36 -24.31
CA TRP A 52 -14.42 25.05 -24.67
C TRP A 52 -14.11 26.42 -25.25
N GLU A 53 -14.81 26.76 -26.34
CA GLU A 53 -14.78 28.09 -26.94
C GLU A 53 -15.92 28.93 -26.41
N ASN A 54 -15.61 30.14 -25.95
CA ASN A 54 -16.60 31.17 -25.65
C ASN A 54 -16.54 32.25 -26.72
N ILE A 55 -17.62 32.38 -27.49
CA ILE A 55 -17.69 33.23 -28.65
C ILE A 55 -18.51 34.47 -28.34
N VAL A 56 -17.98 35.65 -28.65
CA VAL A 56 -18.71 36.93 -28.66
C VAL A 56 -18.87 37.43 -30.08
N ALA A 57 -20.05 37.95 -30.38
CA ALA A 57 -20.35 38.59 -31.66
C ALA A 57 -20.86 40.04 -31.43
N ALA A 58 -20.42 40.97 -32.26
CA ALA A 58 -20.88 42.32 -32.26
C ALA A 58 -21.43 42.69 -33.65
N THR A 59 -22.60 43.33 -33.67
CA THR A 59 -23.26 43.85 -34.88
C THR A 59 -23.69 45.29 -34.64
N ALA A 60 -23.83 46.08 -35.70
CA ALA A 60 -24.47 47.39 -35.66
C ALA A 60 -25.24 47.59 -36.96
N ASP A 61 -26.31 48.41 -36.92
CA ASP A 61 -27.15 48.63 -38.10
C ASP A 61 -26.40 49.30 -39.27
N ASN A 62 -25.36 50.04 -38.96
CA ASN A 62 -24.50 50.68 -39.92
C ASN A 62 -23.14 49.98 -40.17
N LEU A 63 -22.96 48.79 -39.59
CA LEU A 63 -21.80 47.92 -39.88
C LEU A 63 -22.15 47.06 -41.08
N LEU A 64 -21.84 47.55 -42.28
CA LEU A 64 -22.15 46.86 -43.53
C LEU A 64 -20.87 46.35 -44.18
N ASN A 65 -20.98 45.18 -44.82
CA ASN A 65 -19.93 44.68 -45.69
C ASN A 65 -19.78 45.61 -46.90
N PRO A 66 -18.60 46.18 -47.17
CA PRO A 66 -18.42 47.17 -48.23
C PRO A 66 -18.64 46.61 -49.64
N GLU A 67 -18.58 45.28 -49.83
CA GLU A 67 -18.75 44.63 -51.13
C GLU A 67 -20.19 44.20 -51.39
N THR A 68 -20.91 43.73 -50.36
CA THR A 68 -22.27 43.19 -50.50
C THR A 68 -23.36 44.13 -50.02
N GLY A 69 -23.04 45.12 -49.19
CA GLY A 69 -23.99 45.99 -48.52
C GLY A 69 -24.85 45.35 -47.44
N GLU A 70 -24.57 44.09 -47.10
CA GLU A 70 -25.27 43.35 -46.05
C GLU A 70 -24.71 43.69 -44.68
N GLN A 71 -25.54 43.53 -43.62
CA GLN A 71 -25.09 43.71 -42.24
C GLN A 71 -23.99 42.70 -41.89
N GLU A 72 -22.87 43.19 -41.36
CA GLU A 72 -21.72 42.39 -40.99
C GLU A 72 -21.71 42.14 -39.47
N SER A 73 -21.24 40.97 -39.09
CA SER A 73 -20.97 40.59 -37.70
C SER A 73 -19.47 40.44 -37.50
N ARG A 74 -18.94 41.08 -36.46
CA ARG A 74 -17.56 40.87 -36.01
C ARG A 74 -17.61 39.89 -34.84
N LYS A 75 -16.78 38.83 -34.89
CA LYS A 75 -16.72 37.77 -33.88
C LYS A 75 -15.31 37.66 -33.34
N ASP A 76 -15.23 37.32 -32.07
CA ASP A 76 -14.01 36.89 -31.42
C ASP A 76 -14.31 35.79 -30.41
N MET A 77 -13.32 34.97 -30.03
CA MET A 77 -13.49 33.88 -29.09
C MET A 77 -12.35 33.80 -28.11
N ALA A 78 -12.61 33.11 -27.00
CA ALA A 78 -11.63 32.72 -26.01
C ALA A 78 -11.79 31.23 -25.70
N GLU A 79 -10.68 30.56 -25.63
CA GLU A 79 -10.58 29.14 -25.29
C GLU A 79 -10.30 28.96 -23.80
N VAL A 80 -10.94 27.97 -23.18
CA VAL A 80 -10.73 27.57 -21.79
C VAL A 80 -10.71 26.07 -21.71
N TRP A 81 -9.76 25.53 -20.96
CA TRP A 81 -9.63 24.09 -20.68
C TRP A 81 -9.97 23.82 -19.22
N MET A 82 -10.92 22.89 -18.97
CA MET A 82 -11.31 22.47 -17.65
C MET A 82 -10.41 21.32 -17.21
N ASN A 83 -9.66 21.52 -16.11
CA ASN A 83 -8.64 20.58 -15.65
C ASN A 83 -8.74 20.34 -14.15
N SER A 84 -9.66 19.48 -13.75
CA SER A 84 -9.86 19.01 -12.38
C SER A 84 -9.64 17.49 -12.34
N PRO A 85 -8.40 17.02 -12.22
CA PRO A 85 -8.08 15.61 -12.17
C PRO A 85 -8.57 14.98 -10.88
N HIS A 86 -8.86 13.67 -10.94
CA HIS A 86 -9.07 12.82 -9.78
C HIS A 86 -7.92 11.81 -9.66
N LEU A 87 -7.27 11.80 -8.50
CA LEU A 87 -6.21 10.86 -8.21
C LEU A 87 -6.78 9.61 -7.54
N GLU A 88 -6.27 8.45 -7.94
CA GLU A 88 -6.39 7.20 -7.20
C GLU A 88 -5.00 6.77 -6.76
N ILE A 89 -4.91 6.22 -5.57
CA ILE A 89 -3.71 5.62 -5.00
C ILE A 89 -4.05 4.21 -4.54
N ASP A 90 -3.13 3.27 -4.82
CA ASP A 90 -3.21 1.88 -4.40
C ASP A 90 -1.85 1.48 -3.82
N LYS A 91 -1.84 1.05 -2.55
CA LYS A 91 -0.64 0.64 -1.84
C LYS A 91 -0.75 -0.80 -1.38
N THR A 92 0.27 -1.59 -1.68
CA THR A 92 0.32 -3.01 -1.35
C THR A 92 1.67 -3.40 -0.77
N ALA A 93 1.68 -4.43 0.11
CA ALA A 93 2.86 -5.20 0.44
C ALA A 93 2.84 -6.51 -0.36
N ASP A 94 4.00 -7.10 -0.67
CA ASP A 94 4.06 -8.35 -1.45
C ASP A 94 3.59 -9.58 -0.66
N ARG A 95 3.57 -9.53 0.67
CA ARG A 95 2.93 -10.49 1.56
C ARG A 95 2.61 -9.86 2.93
N TYR A 96 1.75 -10.51 3.71
CA TYR A 96 1.34 -10.03 5.02
C TYR A 96 2.33 -10.40 6.14
N GLU A 97 2.76 -11.68 6.21
CA GLU A 97 3.60 -12.19 7.32
C GLU A 97 5.10 -12.21 6.95
N TRP A 98 5.93 -11.59 7.79
CA TRP A 98 7.36 -11.40 7.61
C TRP A 98 8.13 -11.85 8.85
N GLN A 99 9.42 -12.14 8.68
CA GLN A 99 10.31 -12.36 9.81
C GLN A 99 11.11 -11.10 10.13
N ALA A 100 11.51 -10.94 11.40
CA ALA A 100 12.45 -9.91 11.79
C ALA A 100 13.77 -10.08 11.00
N GLY A 101 14.31 -8.96 10.48
CA GLY A 101 15.48 -8.95 9.61
C GLY A 101 15.18 -9.11 8.12
N GLU A 102 13.97 -9.52 7.72
CA GLU A 102 13.59 -9.61 6.30
C GLU A 102 13.32 -8.23 5.68
N GLN A 103 13.43 -8.16 4.36
CA GLN A 103 13.06 -6.97 3.58
C GLN A 103 11.63 -7.13 3.06
N ILE A 104 10.79 -6.19 3.44
CA ILE A 104 9.40 -6.07 3.01
C ILE A 104 9.37 -5.21 1.75
N ALA A 105 8.79 -5.71 0.66
CA ALA A 105 8.56 -4.92 -0.54
C ALA A 105 7.16 -4.30 -0.54
N TYR A 106 7.11 -2.97 -0.65
CA TYR A 106 5.88 -2.21 -0.84
C TYR A 106 5.80 -1.68 -2.27
N ARG A 107 4.58 -1.58 -2.77
CA ARG A 107 4.27 -1.01 -4.07
C ARG A 107 3.17 0.03 -3.92
N ILE A 108 3.40 1.24 -4.46
CA ILE A 108 2.40 2.31 -4.54
C ILE A 108 2.15 2.60 -6.01
N VAL A 109 0.89 2.68 -6.41
CA VAL A 109 0.47 3.10 -7.75
C VAL A 109 -0.39 4.33 -7.63
N VAL A 110 -0.02 5.42 -8.28
CA VAL A 110 -0.82 6.64 -8.33
C VAL A 110 -1.24 6.90 -9.77
N ASN A 111 -2.53 7.07 -9.99
CA ASN A 111 -3.12 7.28 -11.31
C ASN A 111 -4.04 8.51 -11.30
N ASN A 112 -4.03 9.27 -12.38
CA ASN A 112 -5.07 10.24 -12.69
C ASN A 112 -6.14 9.54 -13.54
N VAL A 113 -7.35 9.39 -12.99
CA VAL A 113 -8.44 8.62 -13.62
C VAL A 113 -9.45 9.48 -14.37
N THR A 114 -9.25 10.79 -14.44
CA THR A 114 -10.16 11.71 -15.17
C THR A 114 -9.65 11.99 -16.57
N ALA A 115 -10.39 11.50 -17.57
CA ALA A 115 -10.05 11.65 -18.98
C ALA A 115 -9.87 13.12 -19.38
N GLY A 116 -8.87 13.42 -20.23
CA GLY A 116 -8.59 14.77 -20.74
C GLY A 116 -7.98 15.73 -19.72
N THR A 117 -7.64 15.28 -18.50
CA THR A 117 -7.02 16.11 -17.46
C THR A 117 -5.55 15.76 -17.23
N ILE A 118 -4.84 16.70 -16.59
CA ILE A 118 -3.46 16.54 -16.15
C ILE A 118 -3.36 17.01 -14.70
N ALA A 119 -2.96 16.14 -13.80
CA ALA A 119 -2.63 16.52 -12.44
C ALA A 119 -1.29 17.28 -12.42
N LYS A 120 -1.20 18.34 -11.62
CA LYS A 120 -0.04 19.26 -11.57
C LYS A 120 0.59 19.23 -10.20
N ASP A 121 1.93 19.35 -10.18
CA ASP A 121 2.70 19.40 -8.93
C ASP A 121 2.35 18.23 -8.01
N VAL A 122 2.43 17.01 -8.55
CA VAL A 122 2.04 15.78 -7.85
C VAL A 122 3.11 15.43 -6.84
N ASN A 123 2.70 15.27 -5.58
CA ASN A 123 3.54 14.79 -4.50
C ASN A 123 2.98 13.45 -4.02
N ILE A 124 3.85 12.44 -3.97
CA ILE A 124 3.55 11.12 -3.42
C ILE A 124 4.48 10.94 -2.23
N THR A 125 3.92 10.68 -1.05
CA THR A 125 4.69 10.60 0.18
C THR A 125 4.35 9.33 0.96
N ASP A 126 5.39 8.75 1.53
CA ASP A 126 5.32 7.65 2.49
C ASP A 126 6.32 7.99 3.59
N ILE A 127 5.88 8.80 4.55
CA ILE A 127 6.72 9.39 5.60
C ILE A 127 6.18 8.98 6.96
N GLY A 128 7.11 8.66 7.87
CA GLY A 128 6.76 8.19 9.20
C GLY A 128 6.40 6.71 9.18
N LEU A 129 7.31 5.90 8.64
CA LEU A 129 7.18 4.45 8.65
C LEU A 129 6.79 3.94 10.05
N PRO A 130 5.96 2.88 10.16
CA PRO A 130 5.60 2.27 11.43
C PRO A 130 6.81 1.91 12.27
N GLN A 131 6.62 1.88 13.60
CA GLN A 131 7.69 1.49 14.53
C GLN A 131 8.26 0.13 14.13
N GLY A 132 9.58 0.04 14.09
CA GLY A 132 10.31 -1.18 13.73
C GLY A 132 10.41 -1.44 12.22
N LEU A 133 9.90 -0.54 11.38
CA LEU A 133 10.16 -0.56 9.94
C LEU A 133 11.08 0.60 9.56
N ILE A 134 12.12 0.31 8.81
CA ILE A 134 13.04 1.33 8.28
C ILE A 134 13.25 1.11 6.78
N LEU A 135 13.39 2.19 6.02
CA LEU A 135 13.73 2.10 4.61
C LEU A 135 15.11 1.44 4.46
N ALA A 136 15.22 0.38 3.63
CA ALA A 136 16.38 -0.52 3.60
C ALA A 136 17.66 0.25 3.28
N ASP A 137 17.89 0.78 2.12
CA ASP A 137 19.11 1.46 1.71
C ASP A 137 18.86 2.96 1.40
N GLY A 138 17.95 3.60 2.14
CA GLY A 138 17.54 4.97 1.90
C GLY A 138 17.01 5.17 0.49
N ALA A 139 17.38 6.25 -0.19
CA ALA A 139 16.89 6.56 -1.54
C ALA A 139 17.19 5.48 -2.60
N GLN A 140 18.19 4.61 -2.38
CA GLN A 140 18.55 3.56 -3.32
C GLN A 140 17.57 2.38 -3.31
N SER A 141 16.79 2.23 -2.24
CA SER A 141 15.75 1.19 -2.14
C SER A 141 14.41 1.62 -2.74
N VAL A 142 14.32 2.84 -3.29
CA VAL A 142 13.09 3.39 -3.88
C VAL A 142 13.24 3.46 -5.40
N GLU A 143 12.47 2.66 -6.10
CA GLU A 143 12.38 2.66 -7.56
C GLU A 143 11.12 3.39 -8.01
N VAL A 144 11.24 4.27 -9.01
CA VAL A 144 10.09 5.00 -9.58
C VAL A 144 9.95 4.65 -11.05
N LEU A 145 8.78 4.19 -11.43
CA LEU A 145 8.43 3.77 -12.79
C LEU A 145 7.27 4.59 -13.33
N GLY A 146 7.15 4.70 -14.65
CA GLY A 146 6.01 5.32 -15.33
C GLY A 146 6.08 6.85 -15.46
N VAL A 147 7.09 7.51 -14.90
CA VAL A 147 7.25 8.97 -15.06
C VAL A 147 7.55 9.29 -16.52
N GLN A 148 6.71 10.11 -17.14
CA GLN A 148 6.90 10.57 -18.51
C GLN A 148 8.08 11.55 -18.58
N GLN A 149 8.83 11.56 -19.67
CA GLN A 149 9.89 12.57 -19.88
C GLN A 149 9.31 13.93 -20.31
N GLN A 150 8.22 13.87 -21.05
CA GLN A 150 7.47 15.06 -21.51
C GLN A 150 6.00 14.70 -21.73
N ILE A 151 5.14 15.72 -21.70
CA ILE A 151 3.72 15.60 -21.98
C ILE A 151 3.31 16.57 -23.10
N ASN A 152 2.20 16.24 -23.76
CA ASN A 152 1.49 17.18 -24.63
C ASN A 152 0.52 18.00 -23.76
N TYR A 153 0.88 19.25 -23.47
CA TYR A 153 0.08 20.13 -22.60
C TYR A 153 -0.87 20.97 -23.46
N PRO A 154 -2.19 20.99 -23.19
CA PRO A 154 -3.16 21.80 -23.91
C PRO A 154 -2.82 23.28 -23.82
N VAL A 155 -2.88 24.00 -24.96
CA VAL A 155 -2.67 25.45 -25.04
C VAL A 155 -3.69 26.05 -26.01
N PRO A 156 -4.13 27.30 -25.82
CA PRO A 156 -5.04 27.97 -26.75
C PRO A 156 -4.45 28.00 -28.15
N ASP A 157 -5.16 27.46 -29.12
CA ASP A 157 -4.65 27.33 -30.50
C ASP A 157 -4.97 28.52 -31.40
N LYS A 158 -5.92 29.39 -30.99
CA LYS A 158 -6.36 30.56 -31.72
C LYS A 158 -5.23 31.48 -32.22
N LYS A 159 -4.14 31.57 -31.42
CA LYS A 159 -3.00 32.45 -31.76
C LYS A 159 -1.84 31.72 -32.37
N THR A 160 -1.66 30.44 -32.05
CA THR A 160 -0.47 29.64 -32.37
C THR A 160 -0.70 28.66 -33.50
N GLY A 161 -1.96 28.28 -33.75
CA GLY A 161 -2.34 27.19 -34.65
C GLY A 161 -1.89 25.81 -34.15
N GLN A 162 -1.49 25.70 -32.88
CA GLN A 162 -1.09 24.46 -32.23
C GLN A 162 -1.90 24.27 -30.93
N ALA A 163 -2.70 23.21 -30.86
CA ALA A 163 -3.52 22.89 -29.71
C ALA A 163 -2.73 22.37 -28.50
N TYR A 164 -1.48 21.97 -28.70
CA TYR A 164 -0.62 21.37 -27.66
C TYR A 164 0.81 21.88 -27.76
N GLU A 165 1.46 22.00 -26.60
CA GLU A 165 2.90 22.20 -26.52
C GLU A 165 3.55 21.06 -25.75
N ALA A 166 4.75 20.64 -26.17
CA ALA A 166 5.53 19.65 -25.43
C ALA A 166 6.13 20.32 -24.19
N ARG A 167 5.80 19.78 -22.99
CA ARG A 167 6.38 20.22 -21.72
C ARG A 167 7.17 19.09 -21.07
N PRO A 168 8.42 19.36 -20.65
CA PRO A 168 9.19 18.37 -19.90
C PRO A 168 8.52 18.11 -18.54
N VAL A 169 8.63 16.87 -18.08
CA VAL A 169 8.21 16.50 -16.72
C VAL A 169 9.43 16.52 -15.81
N GLU A 170 9.41 17.42 -14.84
CA GLU A 170 10.41 17.45 -13.79
C GLU A 170 10.02 16.47 -12.69
N SER A 171 10.98 15.72 -12.17
CA SER A 171 10.77 14.81 -11.04
C SER A 171 11.95 14.84 -10.08
N ARG A 172 11.68 14.59 -8.80
CA ARG A 172 12.70 14.47 -7.76
C ARG A 172 12.24 13.50 -6.67
N MET A 173 13.20 12.83 -6.07
CA MET A 173 13.03 11.96 -4.91
C MET A 173 13.84 12.52 -3.74
N ASP A 174 13.23 12.55 -2.56
CA ASP A 174 13.86 12.79 -1.28
C ASP A 174 13.51 11.63 -0.35
N ALA A 175 14.50 10.95 0.23
CA ALA A 175 14.29 9.77 1.04
C ALA A 175 15.34 9.65 2.14
N ASP A 176 14.90 9.22 3.33
CA ASP A 176 15.71 8.89 4.49
C ASP A 176 15.26 7.57 5.14
N ALA A 177 15.76 7.23 6.31
CA ALA A 177 15.39 6.00 7.01
C ALA A 177 13.90 5.92 7.40
N ASN A 178 13.19 7.06 7.45
CA ASN A 178 11.79 7.16 7.89
C ASN A 178 10.79 7.20 6.73
N GLY A 179 11.26 7.09 5.48
CA GLY A 179 10.41 7.07 4.32
C GLY A 179 10.88 7.98 3.18
N PHE A 180 9.95 8.38 2.31
CA PHE A 180 10.29 9.17 1.13
C PHE A 180 9.20 10.17 0.74
N ALA A 181 9.62 11.16 -0.05
CA ALA A 181 8.76 12.08 -0.78
C ALA A 181 9.18 12.13 -2.26
N PHE A 182 8.26 11.81 -3.13
CA PHE A 182 8.44 11.89 -4.58
C PHE A 182 7.59 13.02 -5.15
N TYR A 183 8.17 13.81 -6.05
CA TYR A 183 7.49 14.89 -6.78
C TYR A 183 7.60 14.65 -8.27
N CYS A 184 6.51 14.93 -9.01
CA CYS A 184 6.56 15.15 -10.44
C CYS A 184 5.65 16.32 -10.86
N SER A 185 6.09 17.10 -11.85
CA SER A 185 5.37 18.31 -12.27
C SER A 185 4.02 18.01 -12.94
N TYR A 186 3.89 16.85 -13.59
CA TYR A 186 2.69 16.46 -14.32
C TYR A 186 2.41 14.97 -14.25
N LEU A 187 1.13 14.60 -14.07
CA LEU A 187 0.60 13.23 -14.18
C LEU A 187 -0.63 13.26 -15.10
N PRO A 188 -0.48 12.88 -16.39
CA PRO A 188 -1.60 12.82 -17.33
C PRO A 188 -2.58 11.69 -17.01
N TYR A 189 -3.78 11.80 -17.57
CA TYR A 189 -4.78 10.74 -17.53
C TYR A 189 -4.24 9.38 -17.94
N SER A 190 -4.53 8.33 -17.17
CA SER A 190 -4.22 6.92 -17.46
C SER A 190 -2.73 6.63 -17.71
N GLN A 191 -1.83 7.43 -17.12
CA GLN A 191 -0.39 7.21 -17.13
C GLN A 191 0.14 7.12 -15.70
N PRO A 192 -0.05 5.97 -15.03
CA PRO A 192 0.27 5.83 -13.61
C PRO A 192 1.77 5.94 -13.34
N VAL A 193 2.09 6.51 -12.18
CA VAL A 193 3.41 6.41 -11.56
C VAL A 193 3.36 5.26 -10.56
N THR A 194 4.34 4.38 -10.63
CA THR A 194 4.52 3.27 -9.68
C THR A 194 5.80 3.51 -8.88
N ILE A 195 5.72 3.40 -7.57
CA ILE A 195 6.86 3.46 -6.65
C ILE A 195 6.97 2.11 -5.97
N ILE A 196 8.15 1.50 -6.04
CA ILE A 196 8.48 0.25 -5.34
C ILE A 196 9.59 0.57 -4.36
N PHE A 197 9.43 0.17 -3.11
CA PHE A 197 10.44 0.41 -2.09
C PHE A 197 10.51 -0.76 -1.10
N HIS A 198 11.65 -0.86 -0.40
CA HIS A 198 11.90 -1.95 0.53
C HIS A 198 12.15 -1.39 1.93
N CYS A 199 11.47 -1.97 2.91
CA CYS A 199 11.71 -1.73 4.33
C CYS A 199 12.35 -2.97 4.96
N VAL A 200 13.19 -2.78 5.97
CA VAL A 200 13.68 -3.86 6.83
C VAL A 200 12.80 -3.91 8.07
N ALA A 201 12.26 -5.09 8.36
CA ALA A 201 11.57 -5.37 9.62
C ALA A 201 12.59 -5.50 10.75
N GLN A 202 12.56 -4.59 11.71
CA GLN A 202 13.43 -4.62 12.88
C GLN A 202 12.81 -5.51 13.98
N GLU A 203 13.62 -5.91 14.98
CA GLU A 203 13.15 -6.74 16.09
C GLU A 203 12.04 -6.08 16.94
N ASP A 204 11.98 -4.76 17.01
CA ASP A 204 10.94 -4.03 17.73
C ASP A 204 9.58 -3.98 16.99
N ALA A 205 9.53 -4.41 15.72
CA ALA A 205 8.27 -4.69 15.02
C ALA A 205 7.78 -6.13 15.26
N ASN A 206 8.62 -7.00 15.81
CA ASN A 206 8.31 -8.42 15.96
C ASN A 206 7.18 -8.67 16.97
N GLY A 207 6.18 -9.43 16.54
CA GLY A 207 4.96 -9.69 17.31
C GLY A 207 3.87 -8.64 17.13
N HIS A 208 4.08 -7.66 16.24
CA HIS A 208 3.15 -6.57 15.98
C HIS A 208 2.70 -6.52 14.53
N GLU A 209 1.46 -6.09 14.36
CA GLU A 209 0.92 -5.66 13.08
C GLU A 209 1.27 -4.18 12.85
N SER A 210 1.70 -3.86 11.65
CA SER A 210 2.12 -2.52 11.25
C SER A 210 1.35 -2.07 10.02
N VAL A 211 0.68 -0.92 10.11
CA VAL A 211 -0.04 -0.28 9.01
C VAL A 211 0.83 0.84 8.46
N ASN A 212 1.24 0.70 7.22
CA ASN A 212 2.04 1.72 6.52
C ASN A 212 1.20 2.46 5.50
N ALA A 213 1.03 3.79 5.65
CA ALA A 213 0.18 4.63 4.82
C ALA A 213 0.98 5.52 3.87
N ALA A 214 0.46 5.69 2.66
CA ALA A 214 0.98 6.63 1.67
C ALA A 214 -0.08 7.65 1.26
N THR A 215 0.35 8.83 0.80
CA THR A 215 -0.54 9.87 0.31
C THR A 215 -0.12 10.36 -1.07
N ALA A 216 -1.08 10.73 -1.89
CA ALA A 216 -0.90 11.40 -3.18
C ALA A 216 -1.70 12.71 -3.21
N LYS A 217 -1.03 13.80 -3.59
CA LYS A 217 -1.61 15.14 -3.65
C LYS A 217 -1.15 15.86 -4.90
N ALA A 218 -2.04 16.62 -5.52
CA ALA A 218 -1.71 17.52 -6.63
C ALA A 218 -2.23 18.94 -6.35
N SER A 219 -1.66 19.95 -7.03
CA SER A 219 -2.10 21.34 -6.83
C SER A 219 -3.53 21.60 -7.33
N ASN A 220 -4.04 20.73 -8.20
CA ASN A 220 -5.38 20.82 -8.82
C ASN A 220 -6.22 19.55 -8.62
N ALA A 221 -5.91 18.71 -7.63
CA ALA A 221 -6.70 17.55 -7.24
C ALA A 221 -6.79 17.44 -5.72
N GLU A 222 -7.81 16.74 -5.23
CA GLU A 222 -7.91 16.37 -3.83
C GLU A 222 -6.82 15.37 -3.44
N GLU A 223 -6.39 15.44 -2.18
CA GLU A 223 -5.47 14.48 -1.59
C GLU A 223 -6.16 13.12 -1.42
N LYS A 224 -5.42 12.05 -1.73
CA LYS A 224 -5.84 10.67 -1.54
C LYS A 224 -4.78 9.93 -0.74
N SER A 225 -5.22 8.94 0.02
CA SER A 225 -4.35 8.07 0.82
C SER A 225 -4.78 6.62 0.69
N ASP A 226 -3.81 5.74 0.86
CA ASP A 226 -4.01 4.29 0.96
C ASP A 226 -2.94 3.69 1.86
N ASP A 227 -3.18 2.49 2.40
CA ASP A 227 -2.27 1.83 3.31
C ASP A 227 -2.10 0.34 3.00
N ALA A 228 -1.08 -0.26 3.60
CA ALA A 228 -0.85 -1.70 3.55
C ALA A 228 -0.42 -2.21 4.92
N GLU A 229 -1.00 -3.32 5.31
CA GLU A 229 -0.75 -3.99 6.59
C GLU A 229 0.30 -5.09 6.43
N VAL A 230 1.19 -5.20 7.42
CA VAL A 230 2.16 -6.28 7.54
C VAL A 230 2.28 -6.73 9.00
N TYR A 231 2.53 -8.01 9.19
CA TYR A 231 2.75 -8.62 10.48
C TYR A 231 4.15 -9.20 10.55
N VAL A 232 4.94 -8.78 11.55
CA VAL A 232 6.29 -9.33 11.77
C VAL A 232 6.20 -10.43 12.81
N ASN A 233 6.59 -11.64 12.42
CA ASN A 233 6.36 -12.87 13.17
C ASN A 233 7.62 -13.77 13.19
N SER A 234 8.50 -13.56 14.16
CA SER A 234 9.65 -14.43 14.43
C SER A 234 9.53 -15.02 15.83
N GLY A 235 9.37 -16.33 15.92
CA GLY A 235 9.32 -17.04 17.21
C GLY A 235 10.68 -17.10 17.91
N GLU A 236 10.65 -17.27 19.23
CA GLU A 236 11.80 -17.50 20.08
C GLU A 236 11.51 -18.68 21.02
N PHE A 237 12.28 -19.76 20.93
CA PHE A 237 12.01 -20.94 21.74
C PHE A 237 12.77 -20.98 23.06
N TRP A 238 12.04 -21.40 24.08
CA TRP A 238 12.59 -21.96 25.30
C TRP A 238 12.28 -23.45 25.33
N ILE A 239 13.27 -24.27 25.66
CA ILE A 239 13.14 -25.72 25.81
C ILE A 239 13.80 -26.15 27.10
N GLU A 240 13.11 -27.04 27.85
CA GLU A 240 13.63 -27.68 29.07
C GLU A 240 13.35 -29.17 29.00
N LYS A 241 14.34 -29.95 29.38
CA LYS A 241 14.22 -31.43 29.46
C LYS A 241 14.71 -31.92 30.80
N ASN A 242 13.89 -32.71 31.46
CA ASN A 242 14.17 -33.28 32.78
C ASN A 242 13.90 -34.78 32.78
N ALA A 243 14.74 -35.55 33.49
CA ALA A 243 14.45 -36.93 33.90
C ALA A 243 13.82 -36.93 35.29
N ASP A 244 13.01 -37.92 35.60
CA ASP A 244 12.37 -38.05 36.90
C ASP A 244 13.37 -38.37 38.03
N HIS A 245 14.49 -39.08 37.73
CA HIS A 245 15.58 -39.36 38.66
C HIS A 245 16.93 -39.17 37.96
N TYR A 246 18.00 -39.13 38.75
CA TYR A 246 19.38 -39.09 38.24
C TYR A 246 20.03 -40.46 38.13
N GLU A 247 19.72 -41.39 39.05
CA GLU A 247 20.32 -42.75 39.15
C GLU A 247 19.31 -43.85 38.81
N TRP A 248 19.67 -44.71 37.88
CA TRP A 248 18.82 -45.77 37.32
C TRP A 248 19.51 -47.13 37.32
N GLN A 249 18.69 -48.19 37.42
CA GLN A 249 19.17 -49.55 37.25
C GLN A 249 18.84 -50.09 35.87
N VAL A 250 19.68 -51.02 35.38
CA VAL A 250 19.40 -51.72 34.12
C VAL A 250 18.05 -52.42 34.20
N GLY A 251 17.21 -52.24 33.18
CA GLY A 251 15.86 -52.78 33.12
C GLY A 251 14.76 -51.86 33.65
N GLU A 252 15.10 -50.73 34.27
CA GLU A 252 14.14 -49.74 34.67
C GLU A 252 13.70 -48.83 33.50
N LEU A 253 12.62 -48.10 33.70
CA LEU A 253 12.11 -47.11 32.77
C LEU A 253 12.37 -45.68 33.28
N VAL A 254 13.14 -44.95 32.53
CA VAL A 254 13.37 -43.49 32.76
C VAL A 254 12.21 -42.71 32.19
N GLN A 255 11.59 -41.87 32.98
CA GLN A 255 10.63 -40.88 32.49
C GLN A 255 11.34 -39.58 32.18
N TYR A 256 11.25 -39.13 30.91
CA TYR A 256 11.66 -37.82 30.50
C TYR A 256 10.46 -36.93 30.26
N ASN A 257 10.60 -35.64 30.63
CA ASN A 257 9.66 -34.59 30.34
C ASN A 257 10.39 -33.50 29.53
N VAL A 258 9.86 -33.16 28.37
CA VAL A 258 10.33 -32.06 27.54
C VAL A 258 9.24 -30.99 27.51
N VAL A 259 9.59 -29.77 27.87
CA VAL A 259 8.69 -28.59 27.78
C VAL A 259 9.26 -27.66 26.73
N VAL A 260 8.42 -27.24 25.79
CA VAL A 260 8.76 -26.29 24.73
C VAL A 260 7.75 -25.16 24.76
N GLU A 261 8.24 -23.96 24.68
CA GLU A 261 7.40 -22.73 24.68
C GLU A 261 7.99 -21.71 23.71
N ASN A 262 7.12 -21.05 22.93
CA ASN A 262 7.49 -19.83 22.20
C ASN A 262 7.42 -18.65 23.18
N LYS A 263 8.55 -18.01 23.44
CA LYS A 263 8.67 -16.92 24.43
C LYS A 263 8.43 -15.54 23.85
N LYS A 264 8.42 -15.40 22.53
CA LYS A 264 8.24 -14.08 21.90
C LYS A 264 6.77 -13.69 21.86
N GLU A 265 6.40 -12.74 22.71
CA GLU A 265 5.03 -12.22 22.80
C GLU A 265 4.52 -11.71 21.45
N GLY A 266 3.24 -11.93 21.17
CA GLY A 266 2.59 -11.52 19.93
C GLY A 266 2.93 -12.38 18.71
N THR A 267 3.80 -13.40 18.83
CA THR A 267 4.18 -14.25 17.69
C THR A 267 3.55 -15.64 17.73
N VAL A 268 3.55 -16.29 16.58
CA VAL A 268 3.17 -17.70 16.40
C VAL A 268 4.29 -18.43 15.67
N ALA A 269 4.94 -19.37 16.32
CA ALA A 269 5.92 -20.20 15.64
C ALA A 269 5.23 -21.17 14.66
N ARG A 270 5.70 -21.18 13.40
CA ARG A 270 5.09 -21.93 12.29
C ARG A 270 5.86 -23.21 12.00
N LYS A 271 5.14 -24.31 11.76
CA LYS A 271 5.72 -25.62 11.42
C LYS A 271 6.82 -26.00 12.40
N VAL A 272 6.46 -26.03 13.67
CA VAL A 272 7.38 -26.40 14.76
C VAL A 272 7.70 -27.87 14.68
N THR A 273 8.98 -28.21 14.75
CA THR A 273 9.47 -29.58 14.89
C THR A 273 10.26 -29.70 16.19
N ILE A 274 9.87 -30.65 17.02
CA ILE A 274 10.55 -31.03 18.27
C ILE A 274 11.05 -32.46 18.07
N TRP A 275 12.29 -32.74 18.43
CA TRP A 275 12.82 -34.09 18.25
C TRP A 275 13.86 -34.49 19.32
N ASP A 276 13.94 -35.76 19.52
CA ASP A 276 14.88 -36.44 20.40
C ASP A 276 15.23 -37.76 19.72
N THR A 277 16.02 -37.68 18.65
CA THR A 277 16.37 -38.85 17.81
C THR A 277 17.74 -39.41 18.10
N GLU A 278 18.60 -38.65 18.79
CA GLU A 278 19.97 -39.02 19.14
C GLU A 278 20.02 -39.56 20.59
N MET A 279 19.30 -40.68 20.83
CA MET A 279 19.31 -41.29 22.14
C MET A 279 20.72 -41.78 22.54
N PRO A 280 21.16 -41.54 23.79
CA PRO A 280 22.40 -42.08 24.30
C PRO A 280 22.43 -43.62 24.24
N ALA A 281 23.64 -44.17 24.15
CA ALA A 281 23.80 -45.61 24.16
C ALA A 281 23.14 -46.21 25.40
N GLY A 282 22.36 -47.28 25.20
CA GLY A 282 21.63 -47.95 26.26
C GLY A 282 20.30 -47.34 26.66
N LEU A 283 19.88 -46.23 26.01
CA LEU A 283 18.54 -45.67 26.15
C LEU A 283 17.78 -45.77 24.84
N ALA A 284 16.53 -46.19 24.89
CA ALA A 284 15.63 -46.19 23.73
C ALA A 284 14.20 -45.87 24.18
N LEU A 285 13.45 -45.19 23.34
CA LEU A 285 12.01 -44.97 23.55
C LEU A 285 11.33 -46.33 23.74
N GLU A 286 10.61 -46.48 24.83
CA GLU A 286 9.94 -47.76 25.17
C GLU A 286 8.84 -48.05 24.15
N SER A 287 7.93 -47.10 23.93
CA SER A 287 6.84 -47.17 22.94
C SER A 287 6.28 -45.80 22.63
N ALA A 288 5.92 -45.58 21.36
CA ALA A 288 5.17 -44.36 20.95
C ALA A 288 3.78 -44.30 21.62
N ASP A 289 3.17 -45.43 21.96
CA ASP A 289 1.86 -45.50 22.62
C ASP A 289 1.90 -44.98 24.07
N ASN A 290 3.08 -44.93 24.68
CA ASN A 290 3.32 -44.48 26.05
C ASN A 290 3.80 -43.03 26.11
N VAL A 291 3.70 -42.28 25.00
CA VAL A 291 4.02 -40.88 24.95
C VAL A 291 2.76 -40.04 25.25
N SER A 292 2.89 -39.13 26.21
CA SER A 292 1.84 -38.18 26.57
C SER A 292 2.21 -36.81 26.06
N VAL A 293 1.31 -36.17 25.30
CA VAL A 293 1.45 -34.82 24.83
C VAL A 293 0.32 -33.96 25.40
N SER A 294 0.66 -32.81 25.95
CA SER A 294 -0.31 -31.84 26.51
C SER A 294 0.09 -30.40 26.20
N GLY A 295 -0.85 -29.50 26.37
CA GLY A 295 -0.63 -28.06 26.17
C GLY A 295 -0.77 -27.59 24.71
N ILE A 296 -1.05 -28.47 23.75
CA ILE A 296 -1.29 -28.05 22.36
C ILE A 296 -2.63 -27.35 22.28
N PRO A 297 -2.69 -26.10 21.76
CA PRO A 297 -3.97 -25.39 21.58
C PRO A 297 -4.81 -26.08 20.51
N GLN A 298 -6.13 -25.98 20.58
CA GLN A 298 -7.03 -26.55 19.58
C GLN A 298 -7.02 -25.74 18.28
N SER A 299 -6.92 -24.41 18.41
CA SER A 299 -6.87 -23.46 17.29
C SER A 299 -6.04 -22.24 17.67
N ILE A 300 -5.68 -21.47 16.66
CA ILE A 300 -5.12 -20.13 16.77
C ILE A 300 -5.98 -19.18 15.96
N THR A 301 -6.04 -17.92 16.38
CA THR A 301 -6.57 -16.83 15.54
C THR A 301 -5.49 -16.42 14.54
N GLN A 302 -5.83 -16.35 13.26
CA GLN A 302 -4.95 -15.84 12.22
C GLN A 302 -5.65 -14.79 11.38
N HIS A 303 -4.91 -13.82 10.87
CA HIS A 303 -5.41 -12.92 9.84
C HIS A 303 -5.53 -13.66 8.51
N VAL A 304 -6.59 -13.38 7.77
CA VAL A 304 -6.87 -13.94 6.45
C VAL A 304 -7.17 -12.81 5.48
N ALA A 305 -6.85 -13.02 4.21
CA ALA A 305 -7.24 -12.09 3.17
C ALA A 305 -8.75 -11.93 3.14
N GLY A 306 -9.22 -10.70 3.32
CA GLY A 306 -10.64 -10.35 3.15
C GLY A 306 -11.08 -10.47 1.71
N THR A 307 -12.40 -10.48 1.51
CA THR A 307 -12.97 -10.43 0.15
C THR A 307 -12.84 -8.98 -0.34
N PRO A 308 -12.15 -8.70 -1.46
CA PRO A 308 -12.05 -7.34 -1.96
C PRO A 308 -13.43 -6.78 -2.28
N ASP A 309 -13.72 -5.57 -1.79
CA ASP A 309 -15.00 -4.87 -2.03
C ASP A 309 -15.23 -4.54 -3.51
N ILE A 310 -14.18 -4.60 -4.34
CA ILE A 310 -14.24 -4.33 -5.78
C ILE A 310 -13.67 -5.52 -6.57
N PRO A 311 -14.48 -6.19 -7.40
CA PRO A 311 -14.01 -7.24 -8.31
C PRO A 311 -13.01 -6.65 -9.31
N ASN A 312 -11.82 -7.24 -9.42
CA ASN A 312 -10.69 -6.84 -10.29
C ASN A 312 -9.71 -5.79 -9.75
N GLN A 313 -9.72 -5.41 -8.50
CA GLN A 313 -8.54 -4.80 -7.91
C GLN A 313 -7.41 -5.86 -7.83
N LEU A 314 -6.26 -5.50 -8.37
CA LEU A 314 -5.04 -6.33 -8.37
C LEU A 314 -4.39 -6.42 -6.97
N ASN A 315 -5.18 -6.26 -5.91
CA ASN A 315 -4.72 -6.35 -4.54
C ASN A 315 -5.33 -7.58 -3.87
N PRO A 316 -4.62 -8.73 -3.83
CA PRO A 316 -5.14 -9.96 -3.25
C PRO A 316 -5.12 -9.99 -1.72
N GLU A 317 -4.69 -8.94 -1.01
CA GLU A 317 -4.26 -9.11 0.38
C GLU A 317 -4.77 -8.01 1.33
N PHE A 318 -6.10 -7.83 1.43
CA PHE A 318 -6.66 -7.25 2.64
C PHE A 318 -6.76 -8.34 3.70
N TYR A 319 -5.81 -8.37 4.64
CA TYR A 319 -5.82 -9.27 5.81
C TYR A 319 -6.63 -8.68 6.98
N ASN A 320 -7.72 -8.00 6.70
CA ASN A 320 -8.57 -7.35 7.69
C ASN A 320 -9.57 -8.30 8.37
N GLU A 321 -9.63 -9.56 7.94
CA GLU A 321 -10.47 -10.57 8.54
C GLU A 321 -9.65 -11.53 9.40
N THR A 322 -10.23 -12.01 10.49
CA THR A 322 -9.63 -13.06 11.32
C THR A 322 -10.41 -14.34 11.21
N SER A 323 -9.72 -15.46 11.21
CA SER A 323 -10.33 -16.78 11.26
C SER A 323 -9.64 -17.69 12.27
N GLU A 324 -10.41 -18.65 12.79
CA GLU A 324 -9.86 -19.72 13.63
C GLU A 324 -9.22 -20.78 12.73
N LYS A 325 -7.91 -21.01 12.95
CA LYS A 325 -7.16 -22.06 12.28
C LYS A 325 -6.92 -23.20 13.26
N PRO A 326 -7.38 -24.44 12.98
CA PRO A 326 -7.08 -25.60 13.80
C PRO A 326 -5.57 -25.86 13.89
N VAL A 327 -5.08 -26.15 15.08
CA VAL A 327 -3.70 -26.60 15.28
C VAL A 327 -3.68 -28.12 15.17
N SER A 328 -2.83 -28.62 14.29
CA SER A 328 -2.57 -30.04 14.12
C SER A 328 -1.20 -30.43 14.66
N TYR A 329 -1.08 -31.65 15.16
CA TYR A 329 0.22 -32.20 15.51
C TYR A 329 0.31 -33.69 15.11
N GLU A 330 1.53 -34.16 14.94
CA GLU A 330 1.85 -35.52 14.62
C GLU A 330 3.07 -35.96 15.46
N PHE A 331 2.98 -37.07 16.11
CA PHE A 331 4.08 -37.72 16.84
C PHE A 331 4.51 -39.00 16.10
N VAL A 332 5.82 -39.17 15.87
CA VAL A 332 6.39 -40.30 15.15
C VAL A 332 7.59 -40.84 15.91
N GLN A 333 7.63 -42.15 16.14
CA GLN A 333 8.86 -42.80 16.60
C GLN A 333 9.88 -42.85 15.45
N GLU A 334 11.10 -42.41 15.73
CA GLU A 334 12.18 -42.36 14.75
C GLU A 334 13.46 -42.97 15.33
N GLY A 335 13.82 -44.16 14.83
CA GLY A 335 14.94 -44.91 15.38
C GLY A 335 14.73 -45.32 16.84
N ALA A 336 15.68 -44.98 17.71
CA ALA A 336 15.59 -45.18 19.15
C ALA A 336 14.84 -44.06 19.87
N GLY A 337 14.52 -42.98 19.17
CA GLY A 337 13.88 -41.78 19.72
C GLY A 337 12.58 -41.42 19.03
N TRP A 338 12.31 -40.12 18.90
CA TRP A 338 11.04 -39.59 18.39
C TRP A 338 11.17 -38.22 17.75
N ARG A 339 10.15 -37.88 16.94
CA ARG A 339 9.91 -36.57 16.35
C ARG A 339 8.45 -36.17 16.50
N MET A 340 8.21 -34.91 16.78
CA MET A 340 6.88 -34.30 16.82
C MET A 340 6.82 -33.05 15.95
N ASN A 341 5.80 -32.96 15.11
CA ASN A 341 5.51 -31.80 14.31
C ASN A 341 4.24 -31.13 14.81
N ILE A 342 4.25 -29.81 14.97
CA ILE A 342 3.07 -28.99 15.34
C ILE A 342 2.92 -27.93 14.27
N SER A 343 1.71 -27.73 13.77
CA SER A 343 1.48 -26.75 12.70
C SER A 343 1.79 -25.32 13.15
N ASP A 344 1.36 -24.96 14.37
CA ASP A 344 1.44 -23.60 14.90
C ASP A 344 1.56 -23.63 16.44
N LEU A 345 2.49 -22.83 17.00
CA LEU A 345 2.67 -22.70 18.44
C LEU A 345 2.68 -21.21 18.82
N PRO A 346 1.57 -20.67 19.36
CA PRO A 346 1.50 -19.30 19.79
C PRO A 346 2.39 -19.03 21.00
N ALA A 347 2.70 -17.75 21.22
CA ALA A 347 3.50 -17.31 22.35
C ALA A 347 2.87 -17.69 23.70
N ASN A 348 3.72 -17.98 24.69
CA ASN A 348 3.33 -18.27 26.07
C ASN A 348 2.39 -19.50 26.24
N VAL A 349 2.39 -20.41 25.30
CA VAL A 349 1.67 -21.68 25.37
C VAL A 349 2.68 -22.82 25.50
N PRO A 350 2.92 -23.35 26.70
CA PRO A 350 3.85 -24.46 26.88
C PRO A 350 3.26 -25.78 26.37
N VAL A 351 4.03 -26.49 25.56
CA VAL A 351 3.74 -27.88 25.16
C VAL A 351 4.64 -28.81 25.96
N MET A 352 4.05 -29.79 26.61
CA MET A 352 4.77 -30.81 27.40
C MET A 352 4.65 -32.17 26.72
N ILE A 353 5.80 -32.83 26.53
CA ILE A 353 5.93 -34.15 25.98
C ILE A 353 6.58 -35.02 27.07
N SER A 354 5.87 -36.03 27.52
CA SER A 354 6.38 -37.02 28.52
C SER A 354 6.49 -38.39 27.89
N PHE A 355 7.62 -39.03 28.04
CA PHE A 355 7.91 -40.35 27.43
C PHE A 355 8.79 -41.21 28.32
N LEU A 356 8.74 -42.52 28.10
CA LEU A 356 9.52 -43.49 28.81
C LEU A 356 10.63 -44.04 27.93
N CYS A 357 11.83 -44.18 28.48
CA CYS A 357 12.97 -44.88 27.85
C CYS A 357 13.34 -46.09 28.66
N THR A 358 13.62 -47.19 27.96
CA THR A 358 14.20 -48.41 28.57
C THR A 358 15.68 -48.21 28.79
N VAL A 359 16.19 -48.59 29.98
CA VAL A 359 17.62 -48.61 30.31
C VAL A 359 18.18 -50.02 30.04
N THR A 360 19.15 -50.09 29.17
CA THR A 360 19.82 -51.39 28.84
C THR A 360 21.23 -51.48 29.44
N GLU A 361 21.88 -52.64 29.34
CA GLU A 361 23.22 -52.87 29.87
C GLU A 361 24.28 -51.93 29.29
N ASP A 362 24.08 -51.43 28.08
CA ASP A 362 24.99 -50.48 27.41
C ASP A 362 25.06 -49.10 28.11
N ALA A 363 24.08 -48.77 28.95
CA ALA A 363 24.09 -47.56 29.78
C ALA A 363 24.72 -47.77 31.16
N ASN A 364 24.99 -49.03 31.54
CA ASN A 364 25.45 -49.38 32.88
C ASN A 364 26.82 -48.77 33.20
N GLY A 365 26.91 -48.05 34.30
CA GLY A 365 28.13 -47.38 34.75
C GLY A 365 28.55 -46.12 33.92
N ALA A 366 27.71 -45.65 33.02
CA ALA A 366 27.94 -44.47 32.24
C ALA A 366 26.95 -43.35 32.64
N GLU A 367 27.40 -42.08 32.56
CA GLU A 367 26.54 -40.94 32.59
C GLU A 367 26.01 -40.67 31.18
N SER A 368 24.71 -40.59 31.04
CA SER A 368 24.04 -40.43 29.75
C SER A 368 23.33 -39.07 29.68
N ILE A 369 23.71 -38.26 28.71
CA ILE A 369 23.04 -36.97 28.45
C ILE A 369 22.11 -37.17 27.26
N ASN A 370 20.81 -37.00 27.50
CA ASN A 370 19.80 -37.07 26.46
C ASN A 370 19.33 -35.66 26.09
N VAL A 371 19.38 -35.28 24.80
CA VAL A 371 19.15 -33.91 24.29
C VAL A 371 17.92 -33.90 23.39
N ALA A 372 16.98 -33.00 23.69
CA ALA A 372 15.88 -32.67 22.79
C ALA A 372 16.15 -31.35 22.09
N ASN A 373 15.65 -31.22 20.89
CA ASN A 373 15.83 -30.04 20.03
C ASN A 373 14.48 -29.52 19.57
N VAL A 374 14.43 -28.21 19.22
CA VAL A 374 13.26 -27.55 18.63
C VAL A 374 13.68 -26.62 17.52
N GLN A 375 12.88 -26.55 16.47
CA GLN A 375 13.00 -25.55 15.40
C GLN A 375 11.62 -25.18 14.86
N ALA A 376 11.53 -24.04 14.17
CA ALA A 376 10.35 -23.67 13.41
C ALA A 376 10.74 -22.97 12.10
N GLN A 377 9.77 -22.83 11.19
CA GLN A 377 10.01 -22.17 9.91
C GLN A 377 10.39 -20.69 10.09
N ASN A 378 9.81 -20.02 11.08
CA ASN A 378 9.99 -18.60 11.37
C ASN A 378 10.64 -18.33 12.74
N ALA A 379 11.50 -19.19 13.20
CA ALA A 379 12.33 -18.97 14.38
C ALA A 379 13.79 -19.21 14.02
N PRO A 380 14.73 -18.39 14.49
CA PRO A 380 16.15 -18.66 14.35
C PRO A 380 16.50 -19.97 15.05
N ALA A 381 17.48 -20.69 14.47
CA ALA A 381 17.95 -21.96 15.02
C ALA A 381 18.75 -21.75 16.31
#